data_053a2e1bf1a64b645cf7028768fa0d28
#
_entry.id   053a2e1bf1a64b645cf7028768fa0d28
#
_cell.length_a   1.000
_cell.length_b   1.000
_cell.length_c   1.000
_cell.angle_alpha   90.00
_cell.angle_beta   90.00
_cell.angle_gamma   90.00
#
_symmetry.space_group_name_H-M   'P 1'
#
loop_
_entity.id
_entity.type
_entity.pdbx_description
1 polymer ?
#
loop_
_entity_poly.entity_id
_entity_poly.type
_entity_poly.pdbx_seq_one_letter_code
_entity_poly.pdbx_strand_id
1 'polypeptide(L)'
;VGSPQLLLLSGIGPEDHLKQMGIEVQHSLPGVGQNLRDHPNVRIPVKVKDDFPLDPSAPRTQLALRYTAEGSNDRNDMQILQSSFSSPMGGDPLEGEGIRLTCIIELAIGAGELTLASTNPHDQPNLNYRYLEEPWDRERLREGVRICLQLLENESYQSFVEHCITPTDKDLESDDTLDQWLLENVTTTQHISGTCKMGLKSDPMAVVDQYCHVHGLEGIRVVDVSVLPDCVRANTNATTIMIAERVADWMKQ
;
A
#
# COMPACT_ATOMS: atom_id res chain seq x y z
N VAL A 1 6.58 -9.66 -1.28
CA VAL A 1 6.91 -10.34 0.00
C VAL A 1 7.82 -11.53 -0.25
N GLY A 2 7.44 -12.49 -1.10
CA GLY A 2 8.17 -13.75 -1.26
C GLY A 2 9.61 -13.61 -1.76
N SER A 3 9.88 -12.74 -2.75
CA SER A 3 11.22 -12.60 -3.32
C SER A 3 12.26 -12.08 -2.32
N PRO A 4 12.03 -11.00 -1.55
CA PRO A 4 12.98 -10.60 -0.53
C PRO A 4 13.14 -11.67 0.57
N GLN A 5 12.06 -12.34 0.99
CA GLN A 5 12.14 -13.44 1.96
C GLN A 5 13.04 -14.57 1.46
N LEU A 6 12.88 -14.99 0.20
CA LEU A 6 13.69 -16.03 -0.41
C LEU A 6 15.19 -15.62 -0.47
N LEU A 7 15.50 -14.39 -0.87
CA LEU A 7 16.87 -13.88 -0.88
C LEU A 7 17.48 -13.89 0.53
N LEU A 8 16.77 -13.37 1.52
CA LEU A 8 17.21 -13.35 2.92
C LEU A 8 17.49 -14.77 3.46
N LEU A 9 16.56 -15.71 3.25
CA LEU A 9 16.74 -17.11 3.64
C LEU A 9 17.91 -17.80 2.93
N SER A 10 18.29 -17.29 1.75
CA SER A 10 19.44 -17.77 0.98
C SER A 10 20.76 -17.09 1.37
N GLY A 11 20.78 -16.29 2.43
CA GLY A 11 21.97 -15.56 2.88
C GLY A 11 22.32 -14.33 2.03
N ILE A 12 21.35 -13.80 1.28
CA ILE A 12 21.51 -12.62 0.41
C ILE A 12 20.73 -11.47 1.03
N GLY A 13 21.41 -10.46 1.59
CA GLY A 13 20.73 -9.36 2.25
C GLY A 13 21.60 -8.55 3.21
N PRO A 14 20.98 -7.75 4.12
CA PRO A 14 21.68 -7.01 5.15
C PRO A 14 22.42 -7.95 6.12
N GLU A 15 23.75 -7.82 6.22
CA GLU A 15 24.60 -8.71 7.01
C GLU A 15 24.18 -8.83 8.47
N ASP A 16 23.86 -7.70 9.11
CA ASP A 16 23.51 -7.69 10.53
C ASP A 16 22.22 -8.46 10.78
N HIS A 17 21.21 -8.31 9.92
CA HIS A 17 19.98 -9.05 10.01
C HIS A 17 20.19 -10.56 9.80
N LEU A 18 20.96 -10.93 8.77
CA LEU A 18 21.29 -12.35 8.51
C LEU A 18 22.02 -12.99 9.69
N LYS A 19 23.02 -12.30 10.24
CA LYS A 19 23.78 -12.76 11.44
C LYS A 19 22.87 -12.92 12.66
N GLN A 20 21.95 -11.97 12.90
CA GLN A 20 20.95 -12.06 14.00
C GLN A 20 20.05 -13.29 13.84
N MET A 21 19.69 -13.64 12.60
CA MET A 21 18.89 -14.82 12.29
C MET A 21 19.70 -16.12 12.28
N GLY A 22 21.03 -16.07 12.47
CA GLY A 22 21.92 -17.24 12.40
C GLY A 22 22.10 -17.77 10.98
N ILE A 23 21.84 -16.93 9.96
CA ILE A 23 22.03 -17.28 8.55
C ILE A 23 23.43 -16.86 8.09
N GLU A 24 24.15 -17.77 7.46
CA GLU A 24 25.47 -17.47 6.87
C GLU A 24 25.31 -16.45 5.73
N VAL A 25 26.12 -15.38 5.75
CA VAL A 25 26.09 -14.35 4.70
C VAL A 25 26.79 -14.88 3.44
N GLN A 26 25.98 -15.16 2.41
CA GLN A 26 26.50 -15.57 1.10
C GLN A 26 26.82 -14.34 0.24
N HIS A 27 25.99 -13.29 0.34
CA HIS A 27 26.19 -12.05 -0.40
C HIS A 27 25.58 -10.87 0.37
N SER A 28 26.42 -9.88 0.68
CA SER A 28 25.96 -8.63 1.34
C SER A 28 25.23 -7.76 0.33
N LEU A 29 23.94 -7.56 0.55
CA LEU A 29 23.06 -6.75 -0.29
C LEU A 29 22.05 -5.98 0.58
N PRO A 30 22.46 -4.81 1.12
CA PRO A 30 21.72 -4.09 2.17
C PRO A 30 20.28 -3.73 1.81
N GLY A 31 19.98 -3.56 0.51
CA GLY A 31 18.64 -3.14 0.03
C GLY A 31 17.58 -4.23 0.10
N VAL A 32 17.95 -5.51 0.28
CA VAL A 32 16.95 -6.59 0.34
C VAL A 32 16.07 -6.43 1.57
N GLY A 33 14.76 -6.38 1.34
CA GLY A 33 13.76 -6.15 2.37
C GLY A 33 13.54 -4.68 2.74
N GLN A 34 14.40 -3.77 2.29
CA GLN A 34 14.26 -2.33 2.53
C GLN A 34 13.36 -1.68 1.50
N ASN A 35 12.96 -0.41 1.74
CA ASN A 35 12.09 0.34 0.83
C ASN A 35 10.75 -0.36 0.58
N LEU A 36 10.13 -0.92 1.62
CA LEU A 36 8.79 -1.47 1.51
C LEU A 36 7.81 -0.34 1.23
N ARG A 37 7.24 -0.35 0.03
CA ARG A 37 6.26 0.61 -0.45
C ARG A 37 4.87 -0.02 -0.50
N ASP A 38 3.85 0.80 -0.27
CA ASP A 38 2.45 0.43 -0.43
C ASP A 38 1.62 1.70 -0.62
N HIS A 39 0.32 1.55 -0.85
CA HIS A 39 -0.65 2.63 -0.79
C HIS A 39 -1.39 2.56 0.56
N PRO A 40 -1.01 3.37 1.56
CA PRO A 40 -1.75 3.44 2.80
C PRO A 40 -3.14 4.02 2.57
N ASN A 41 -4.13 3.47 3.25
CA ASN A 41 -5.50 3.93 3.15
C ASN A 41 -6.22 3.94 4.49
N VAL A 42 -7.25 4.75 4.58
CA VAL A 42 -8.25 4.71 5.63
C VAL A 42 -9.64 4.50 5.04
N ARG A 43 -10.50 3.87 5.82
CA ARG A 43 -11.85 3.49 5.41
C ARG A 43 -12.86 4.27 6.21
N ILE A 44 -13.84 4.82 5.51
CA ILE A 44 -14.93 5.61 6.06
C ILE A 44 -16.24 4.85 5.77
N PRO A 45 -16.67 3.98 6.69
CA PRO A 45 -17.92 3.26 6.56
C PRO A 45 -19.10 4.20 6.79
N VAL A 46 -20.13 4.07 5.98
CA VAL A 46 -21.29 4.95 5.93
C VAL A 46 -22.56 4.12 5.98
N LYS A 47 -23.40 4.33 7.00
CA LYS A 47 -24.71 3.72 7.11
C LYS A 47 -25.64 4.35 6.08
N VAL A 48 -26.37 3.53 5.36
CA VAL A 48 -27.46 3.98 4.48
C VAL A 48 -28.82 3.84 5.18
N LYS A 49 -29.80 4.60 4.71
CA LYS A 49 -31.18 4.55 5.22
C LYS A 49 -31.78 3.17 4.99
N ASP A 50 -32.57 2.67 5.92
CA ASP A 50 -33.12 1.31 5.89
C ASP A 50 -34.02 1.04 4.67
N ASP A 51 -34.61 2.09 4.09
CA ASP A 51 -35.46 2.01 2.90
C ASP A 51 -34.69 2.14 1.58
N PHE A 52 -33.36 2.35 1.63
CA PHE A 52 -32.53 2.43 0.44
C PHE A 52 -32.00 1.04 0.04
N PRO A 53 -32.39 0.48 -1.10
CA PRO A 53 -31.97 -0.84 -1.52
C PRO A 53 -30.51 -0.83 -1.97
N LEU A 54 -29.66 -1.61 -1.31
CA LEU A 54 -28.33 -1.94 -1.80
C LEU A 54 -28.41 -3.20 -2.67
N ASP A 55 -27.70 -3.21 -3.80
CA ASP A 55 -27.61 -4.37 -4.68
C ASP A 55 -26.24 -5.07 -4.51
N PRO A 56 -26.15 -6.17 -3.74
CA PRO A 56 -24.91 -6.91 -3.54
C PRO A 56 -24.38 -7.59 -4.83
N SER A 57 -25.19 -7.69 -5.89
CA SER A 57 -24.79 -8.23 -7.19
C SER A 57 -24.12 -7.17 -8.09
N ALA A 58 -24.27 -5.88 -7.76
CA ALA A 58 -23.62 -4.80 -8.49
C ALA A 58 -22.09 -4.85 -8.33
N PRO A 59 -21.32 -4.32 -9.30
CA PRO A 59 -19.88 -4.17 -9.13
C PRO A 59 -19.57 -3.37 -7.85
N ARG A 60 -18.71 -3.94 -6.99
CA ARG A 60 -18.41 -3.34 -5.68
C ARG A 60 -17.82 -1.95 -5.79
N THR A 61 -16.90 -1.73 -6.72
CA THR A 61 -16.27 -0.44 -6.98
C THR A 61 -16.60 0.02 -8.39
N GLN A 62 -17.31 1.13 -8.50
CA GLN A 62 -17.75 1.68 -9.78
C GLN A 62 -17.17 3.05 -10.07
N LEU A 63 -16.77 3.79 -9.02
CA LEU A 63 -16.28 5.15 -9.09
C LEU A 63 -14.95 5.28 -8.38
N ALA A 64 -14.06 6.09 -8.97
CA ALA A 64 -12.79 6.50 -8.38
C ALA A 64 -12.60 8.00 -8.63
N LEU A 65 -12.46 8.77 -7.58
CA LEU A 65 -11.97 10.14 -7.65
C LEU A 65 -10.45 10.11 -7.54
N ARG A 66 -9.75 10.67 -8.54
CA ARG A 66 -8.31 10.92 -8.48
C ARG A 66 -8.06 12.42 -8.43
N TYR A 67 -7.24 12.83 -7.49
CA TYR A 67 -6.91 14.25 -7.32
C TYR A 67 -5.47 14.41 -6.86
N THR A 68 -4.99 15.64 -6.93
CA THR A 68 -3.69 16.05 -6.41
C THR A 68 -3.93 16.76 -5.09
N ALA A 69 -3.27 16.31 -4.02
CA ALA A 69 -3.40 16.96 -2.71
C ALA A 69 -2.94 18.42 -2.76
N GLU A 70 -3.52 19.27 -1.93
CA GLU A 70 -3.12 20.66 -1.84
C GLU A 70 -1.63 20.78 -1.46
N GLY A 71 -0.88 21.56 -2.22
CA GLY A 71 0.57 21.70 -2.03
C GLY A 71 1.43 20.57 -2.63
N SER A 72 0.83 19.52 -3.20
CA SER A 72 1.59 18.46 -3.87
C SER A 72 2.05 18.88 -5.27
N ASN A 73 3.28 18.47 -5.62
CA ASN A 73 3.80 18.57 -7.00
C ASN A 73 3.53 17.30 -7.81
N ASP A 74 3.03 16.24 -7.18
CA ASP A 74 2.80 14.95 -7.78
C ASP A 74 1.33 14.81 -8.23
N ARG A 75 1.11 14.88 -9.53
CA ARG A 75 -0.24 14.78 -10.10
C ARG A 75 -0.90 13.45 -9.71
N ASN A 76 -2.15 13.52 -9.23
CA ASN A 76 -2.97 12.36 -8.87
C ASN A 76 -2.30 11.46 -7.82
N ASP A 77 -1.71 12.05 -6.81
CA ASP A 77 -1.10 11.35 -5.68
C ASP A 77 -2.10 10.84 -4.64
N MET A 78 -3.38 11.19 -4.81
CA MET A 78 -4.49 10.78 -3.95
C MET A 78 -5.62 10.14 -4.73
N GLN A 79 -6.32 9.20 -4.08
CA GLN A 79 -7.51 8.55 -4.63
C GLN A 79 -8.58 8.35 -3.55
N ILE A 80 -9.86 8.53 -3.94
CA ILE A 80 -11.01 8.11 -3.14
C ILE A 80 -11.79 7.09 -3.96
N LEU A 81 -12.00 5.90 -3.38
CA LEU A 81 -12.83 4.84 -3.94
C LEU A 81 -14.14 4.76 -3.19
N GLN A 82 -15.24 4.66 -3.90
CA GLN A 82 -16.54 4.33 -3.32
C GLN A 82 -16.84 2.85 -3.54
N SER A 83 -17.17 2.13 -2.49
CA SER A 83 -17.77 0.80 -2.57
C SER A 83 -19.29 0.92 -2.53
N SER A 84 -19.96 0.27 -3.48
CA SER A 84 -21.43 0.30 -3.65
C SER A 84 -22.18 -0.43 -2.52
N PHE A 85 -21.47 -1.25 -1.76
CA PHE A 85 -21.96 -1.94 -0.56
C PHE A 85 -20.76 -2.30 0.34
N SER A 86 -21.01 -2.37 1.64
CA SER A 86 -20.04 -2.86 2.62
C SER A 86 -19.86 -4.38 2.49
N SER A 87 -18.73 -4.91 2.97
CA SER A 87 -18.42 -6.35 2.88
C SER A 87 -17.63 -6.80 4.09
N PRO A 88 -17.93 -7.98 4.66
CA PRO A 88 -17.16 -8.58 5.75
C PRO A 88 -15.68 -8.81 5.38
N MET A 89 -15.38 -9.02 4.10
CA MET A 89 -14.01 -9.08 3.59
C MET A 89 -13.33 -7.71 3.71
N GLY A 90 -12.63 -7.50 4.79
CA GLY A 90 -11.88 -6.31 5.08
C GLY A 90 -12.30 -5.58 6.36
N GLY A 91 -13.06 -6.26 7.24
CA GLY A 91 -13.41 -5.74 8.56
C GLY A 91 -14.39 -4.55 8.52
N ASP A 92 -15.29 -4.52 7.54
CA ASP A 92 -16.32 -3.50 7.43
C ASP A 92 -17.40 -3.75 8.50
N PRO A 93 -17.67 -2.83 9.43
CA PRO A 93 -18.59 -3.07 10.55
C PRO A 93 -20.05 -3.21 10.11
N LEU A 94 -20.39 -2.83 8.88
CA LEU A 94 -21.77 -2.76 8.38
C LEU A 94 -22.26 -4.04 7.69
N GLU A 95 -21.41 -5.05 7.47
CA GLU A 95 -21.79 -6.37 6.94
C GLU A 95 -22.79 -6.40 5.79
N GLY A 96 -22.75 -5.42 4.87
CA GLY A 96 -23.68 -5.31 3.74
C GLY A 96 -24.77 -4.25 3.89
N GLU A 97 -24.88 -3.61 5.05
CA GLU A 97 -25.93 -2.61 5.35
C GLU A 97 -25.52 -1.16 5.04
N GLY A 98 -24.40 -0.96 4.35
CA GLY A 98 -23.92 0.39 4.06
C GLY A 98 -22.99 0.43 2.84
N ILE A 99 -22.45 1.62 2.62
CA ILE A 99 -21.40 1.88 1.64
C ILE A 99 -20.09 2.23 2.35
N ARG A 100 -19.02 2.39 1.59
CA ARG A 100 -17.73 2.81 2.12
C ARG A 100 -17.01 3.73 1.18
N LEU A 101 -16.47 4.81 1.69
CA LEU A 101 -15.43 5.59 1.03
C LEU A 101 -14.06 5.11 1.54
N THR A 102 -13.10 4.97 0.63
CA THR A 102 -11.72 4.60 0.98
C THR A 102 -10.80 5.69 0.46
N CYS A 103 -10.15 6.40 1.36
CA CYS A 103 -9.16 7.42 1.03
C CYS A 103 -7.77 6.78 1.00
N ILE A 104 -7.03 6.97 -0.09
CA ILE A 104 -5.78 6.27 -0.42
C ILE A 104 -4.72 7.29 -0.80
N ILE A 105 -3.51 7.15 -0.27
CA ILE A 105 -2.31 7.81 -0.80
C ILE A 105 -1.73 6.91 -1.88
N GLU A 106 -1.70 7.37 -3.12
CA GLU A 106 -1.14 6.63 -4.26
C GLU A 106 0.38 6.79 -4.39
N LEU A 107 0.97 7.75 -3.69
CA LEU A 107 2.41 8.00 -3.65
C LEU A 107 2.82 8.49 -2.26
N ALA A 108 2.93 7.55 -1.32
CA ALA A 108 3.42 7.85 0.03
C ALA A 108 4.91 8.17 0.01
N ILE A 109 5.34 9.13 0.84
CA ILE A 109 6.77 9.42 1.06
C ILE A 109 7.38 8.34 1.95
N GLY A 110 6.66 7.91 2.98
CA GLY A 110 7.09 6.88 3.91
C GLY A 110 7.47 5.57 3.23
N ALA A 111 8.52 4.94 3.75
CA ALA A 111 8.98 3.64 3.29
C ALA A 111 9.29 2.76 4.50
N GLY A 112 8.76 1.54 4.47
CA GLY A 112 8.98 0.56 5.51
C GLY A 112 10.07 -0.45 5.18
N GLU A 113 10.01 -1.58 5.87
CA GLU A 113 10.95 -2.68 5.70
C GLU A 113 10.28 -4.05 5.90
N LEU A 114 10.87 -5.06 5.28
CA LEU A 114 10.55 -6.46 5.49
C LEU A 114 11.76 -7.13 6.14
N THR A 115 11.54 -7.84 7.24
CA THR A 115 12.57 -8.64 7.92
C THR A 115 12.07 -10.07 8.16
N LEU A 116 12.98 -11.04 8.28
CA LEU A 116 12.60 -12.40 8.64
C LEU A 116 12.08 -12.45 10.09
N ALA A 117 11.00 -13.16 10.31
CA ALA A 117 10.51 -13.50 11.64
C ALA A 117 11.20 -14.74 12.21
N SER A 118 11.60 -15.68 11.33
CA SER A 118 12.34 -16.90 11.65
C SER A 118 13.07 -17.41 10.39
N THR A 119 13.81 -18.52 10.53
CA THR A 119 14.44 -19.21 9.40
C THR A 119 13.52 -20.24 8.73
N ASN A 120 12.30 -20.43 9.22
CA ASN A 120 11.31 -21.29 8.61
C ASN A 120 10.67 -20.56 7.41
N PRO A 121 10.78 -21.08 6.17
CA PRO A 121 10.25 -20.43 4.97
C PRO A 121 8.71 -20.31 4.95
N HIS A 122 8.01 -21.03 5.83
CA HIS A 122 6.55 -20.95 5.93
C HIS A 122 6.07 -19.86 6.90
N ASP A 123 6.96 -19.29 7.69
CA ASP A 123 6.59 -18.19 8.59
C ASP A 123 6.50 -16.89 7.79
N GLN A 124 5.41 -16.15 8.03
CA GLN A 124 5.23 -14.82 7.45
C GLN A 124 6.35 -13.89 7.94
N PRO A 125 7.09 -13.21 7.06
CA PRO A 125 8.05 -12.21 7.49
C PRO A 125 7.36 -11.02 8.18
N ASN A 126 8.11 -10.31 8.99
CA ASN A 126 7.64 -9.07 9.60
C ASN A 126 7.55 -7.98 8.52
N LEU A 127 6.40 -7.34 8.41
CA LEU A 127 6.16 -6.21 7.52
C LEU A 127 5.97 -4.96 8.37
N ASN A 128 7.00 -4.16 8.49
CA ASN A 128 6.93 -2.87 9.15
C ASN A 128 6.71 -1.79 8.08
N TYR A 129 5.47 -1.40 7.88
CA TYR A 129 5.10 -0.44 6.84
C TYR A 129 5.52 0.99 7.16
N ARG A 130 5.68 1.35 8.43
CA ARG A 130 5.94 2.72 8.91
C ARG A 130 4.94 3.74 8.36
N TYR A 131 3.67 3.34 8.28
CA TYR A 131 2.62 4.22 7.79
C TYR A 131 2.52 5.48 8.64
N LEU A 132 2.38 6.62 7.97
CA LEU A 132 2.13 7.92 8.56
C LEU A 132 3.23 8.41 9.53
N GLU A 133 4.44 7.83 9.50
CA GLU A 133 5.60 8.42 10.19
C GLU A 133 5.96 9.77 9.58
N GLU A 134 5.78 9.92 8.25
CA GLU A 134 6.02 11.17 7.54
C GLU A 134 4.85 12.15 7.73
N PRO A 135 5.10 13.39 8.21
CA PRO A 135 4.03 14.38 8.44
C PRO A 135 3.20 14.68 7.20
N TRP A 136 3.83 14.75 6.03
CA TRP A 136 3.16 15.03 4.76
C TRP A 136 2.15 13.94 4.37
N ASP A 137 2.43 12.68 4.67
CA ASP A 137 1.48 11.59 4.44
C ASP A 137 0.24 11.75 5.33
N ARG A 138 0.41 12.21 6.59
CA ARG A 138 -0.73 12.53 7.48
C ARG A 138 -1.56 13.69 6.96
N GLU A 139 -0.90 14.79 6.54
CA GLU A 139 -1.59 15.96 6.00
C GLU A 139 -2.49 15.59 4.82
N ARG A 140 -1.98 14.82 3.87
CA ARG A 140 -2.74 14.37 2.71
C ARG A 140 -3.91 13.46 3.08
N LEU A 141 -3.74 12.54 4.03
CA LEU A 141 -4.86 11.71 4.49
C LEU A 141 -5.91 12.51 5.25
N ARG A 142 -5.51 13.49 6.08
CA ARG A 142 -6.48 14.42 6.72
C ARG A 142 -7.31 15.17 5.69
N GLU A 143 -6.65 15.73 4.66
CA GLU A 143 -7.35 16.38 3.53
C GLU A 143 -8.33 15.41 2.88
N GLY A 144 -7.87 14.20 2.54
CA GLY A 144 -8.70 13.19 1.90
C GLY A 144 -9.90 12.76 2.72
N VAL A 145 -9.75 12.61 4.04
CA VAL A 145 -10.88 12.34 4.96
C VAL A 145 -11.89 13.49 4.92
N ARG A 146 -11.43 14.74 4.98
CA ARG A 146 -12.30 15.92 4.88
C ARG A 146 -13.05 15.97 3.55
N ILE A 147 -12.38 15.66 2.44
CA ILE A 147 -13.02 15.56 1.12
C ILE A 147 -14.09 14.45 1.13
N CYS A 148 -13.81 13.29 1.72
CA CYS A 148 -14.82 12.23 1.85
C CYS A 148 -16.07 12.71 2.61
N LEU A 149 -15.90 13.43 3.72
CA LEU A 149 -17.01 13.96 4.50
C LEU A 149 -17.78 15.03 3.71
N GLN A 150 -17.11 15.94 3.02
CA GLN A 150 -17.74 16.92 2.13
C GLN A 150 -18.54 16.26 0.99
N LEU A 151 -18.05 15.15 0.44
CA LEU A 151 -18.82 14.38 -0.56
C LEU A 151 -20.12 13.85 0.03
N LEU A 152 -20.10 13.36 1.27
CA LEU A 152 -21.31 12.86 1.95
C LEU A 152 -22.33 13.96 2.25
N GLU A 153 -21.92 15.23 2.32
CA GLU A 153 -22.83 16.39 2.48
C GLU A 153 -23.57 16.77 1.19
N ASN A 154 -23.16 16.23 0.04
CA ASN A 154 -23.81 16.52 -1.25
C ASN A 154 -25.23 15.95 -1.30
N GLU A 155 -26.18 16.68 -1.92
CA GLU A 155 -27.58 16.28 -2.05
C GLU A 155 -27.76 14.85 -2.58
N SER A 156 -26.91 14.42 -3.50
CA SER A 156 -26.93 13.08 -4.07
C SER A 156 -26.70 11.99 -3.02
N TYR A 157 -25.80 12.24 -2.06
CA TYR A 157 -25.53 11.32 -0.93
C TYR A 157 -26.60 11.44 0.14
N GLN A 158 -27.03 12.65 0.50
CA GLN A 158 -28.04 12.89 1.52
C GLN A 158 -29.39 12.21 1.21
N SER A 159 -29.66 11.93 -0.06
CA SER A 159 -30.86 11.19 -0.46
C SER A 159 -30.91 9.78 0.13
N PHE A 160 -29.77 9.12 0.37
CA PHE A 160 -29.71 7.75 0.85
C PHE A 160 -28.79 7.51 2.05
N VAL A 161 -27.83 8.40 2.32
CA VAL A 161 -26.96 8.31 3.50
C VAL A 161 -27.73 8.64 4.76
N GLU A 162 -27.57 7.82 5.81
CA GLU A 162 -28.06 8.09 7.14
C GLU A 162 -27.01 8.85 7.95
N HIS A 163 -25.82 8.26 8.15
CA HIS A 163 -24.69 8.90 8.84
C HIS A 163 -23.37 8.20 8.54
N CYS A 164 -22.27 8.91 8.78
CA CYS A 164 -20.92 8.36 8.83
C CYS A 164 -20.71 7.62 10.15
N ILE A 165 -20.16 6.41 10.12
CA ILE A 165 -19.88 5.62 11.33
C ILE A 165 -18.60 6.11 12.02
N THR A 166 -17.55 6.33 11.23
CA THR A 166 -16.24 6.80 11.67
C THR A 166 -15.52 7.48 10.51
N PRO A 167 -14.73 8.58 10.72
CA PRO A 167 -14.44 9.21 12.00
C PRO A 167 -15.68 9.85 12.64
N THR A 168 -15.67 9.95 13.98
CA THR A 168 -16.71 10.63 14.76
C THR A 168 -16.41 12.13 14.87
N ASP A 169 -17.39 12.94 15.34
CA ASP A 169 -17.17 14.37 15.60
C ASP A 169 -15.98 14.61 16.53
N LYS A 170 -15.76 13.74 17.52
CA LYS A 170 -14.62 13.82 18.43
C LYS A 170 -13.27 13.63 17.71
N ASP A 171 -13.20 12.72 16.74
CA ASP A 171 -12.00 12.49 15.94
C ASP A 171 -11.69 13.68 15.02
N LEU A 172 -12.69 14.49 14.73
CA LEU A 172 -12.63 15.65 13.84
C LEU A 172 -12.40 16.99 14.56
N GLU A 173 -12.34 17.02 15.91
CA GLU A 173 -12.20 18.24 16.70
C GLU A 173 -10.89 19.00 16.40
N SER A 174 -9.81 18.30 16.05
CA SER A 174 -8.51 18.90 15.73
C SER A 174 -7.72 18.01 14.76
N ASP A 175 -6.63 18.56 14.22
CA ASP A 175 -5.66 17.76 13.43
C ASP A 175 -5.04 16.65 14.27
N ASP A 176 -4.75 16.90 15.55
CA ASP A 176 -4.14 15.92 16.45
C ASP A 176 -5.09 14.72 16.72
N THR A 177 -6.38 14.98 16.95
CA THR A 177 -7.37 13.91 17.15
C THR A 177 -7.60 13.12 15.86
N LEU A 178 -7.61 13.80 14.72
CA LEU A 178 -7.73 13.14 13.42
C LEU A 178 -6.46 12.33 13.09
N ASP A 179 -5.27 12.81 13.42
CA ASP A 179 -4.01 12.06 13.27
C ASP A 179 -4.02 10.78 14.12
N GLN A 180 -4.52 10.86 15.36
CA GLN A 180 -4.67 9.68 16.21
C GLN A 180 -5.62 8.65 15.56
N TRP A 181 -6.78 9.11 15.07
CA TRP A 181 -7.71 8.25 14.34
C TRP A 181 -7.07 7.64 13.09
N LEU A 182 -6.31 8.42 12.30
CA LEU A 182 -5.59 7.93 11.13
C LEU A 182 -4.61 6.81 11.48
N LEU A 183 -3.81 6.99 12.55
CA LEU A 183 -2.84 5.99 13.00
C LEU A 183 -3.49 4.68 13.47
N GLU A 184 -4.68 4.77 14.07
CA GLU A 184 -5.44 3.60 14.53
C GLU A 184 -6.15 2.85 13.38
N ASN A 185 -6.45 3.55 12.27
CA ASN A 185 -7.29 3.03 11.19
C ASN A 185 -6.56 2.85 9.85
N VAL A 186 -5.31 3.30 9.73
CA VAL A 186 -4.54 3.13 8.48
C VAL A 186 -4.26 1.66 8.22
N THR A 187 -4.45 1.26 6.97
CA THR A 187 -4.23 -0.12 6.52
C THR A 187 -3.65 -0.18 5.11
N THR A 188 -3.29 -1.38 4.69
CA THR A 188 -2.73 -1.67 3.36
C THR A 188 -3.82 -1.75 2.29
N THR A 189 -3.53 -1.30 1.06
CA THR A 189 -4.28 -1.65 -0.14
C THR A 189 -3.79 -2.94 -0.79
N GLN A 190 -2.82 -3.64 -0.18
CA GLN A 190 -2.17 -4.85 -0.70
C GLN A 190 -1.35 -4.59 -1.99
N HIS A 191 -0.79 -3.40 -2.12
CA HIS A 191 0.09 -3.02 -3.22
C HIS A 191 1.58 -3.03 -2.82
N ILE A 192 1.96 -3.92 -1.89
CA ILE A 192 3.31 -4.08 -1.36
C ILE A 192 4.32 -4.21 -2.49
N SER A 193 5.30 -3.30 -2.54
CA SER A 193 6.29 -3.20 -3.61
C SER A 193 7.65 -2.72 -3.07
N GLY A 194 8.67 -2.65 -3.92
CA GLY A 194 9.91 -1.96 -3.65
C GLY A 194 10.97 -2.69 -2.83
N THR A 195 10.69 -3.85 -2.26
CA THR A 195 11.58 -4.56 -1.31
C THR A 195 12.77 -5.29 -1.95
N CYS A 196 12.91 -5.23 -3.28
CA CYS A 196 14.08 -5.61 -4.06
C CYS A 196 14.36 -4.52 -5.10
N LYS A 197 14.41 -3.27 -4.66
CA LYS A 197 14.41 -2.05 -5.46
C LYS A 197 15.40 -2.11 -6.63
N MET A 198 14.92 -1.77 -7.84
CA MET A 198 15.75 -1.55 -9.01
C MET A 198 16.54 -0.25 -8.88
N GLY A 199 17.78 -0.26 -9.31
CA GLY A 199 18.62 0.94 -9.34
C GLY A 199 19.99 0.70 -9.94
N LEU A 200 20.79 1.78 -10.01
CA LEU A 200 22.16 1.72 -10.51
C LEU A 200 23.05 0.95 -9.51
N LYS A 201 24.10 0.32 -10.01
CA LYS A 201 25.11 -0.35 -9.16
C LYS A 201 25.78 0.60 -8.14
N SER A 202 25.75 1.90 -8.39
CA SER A 202 26.25 2.93 -7.47
C SER A 202 25.31 3.25 -6.31
N ASP A 203 24.04 2.84 -6.38
CA ASP A 203 23.09 2.95 -5.28
C ASP A 203 23.27 1.72 -4.37
N PRO A 204 23.77 1.88 -3.14
CA PRO A 204 24.01 0.75 -2.23
C PRO A 204 22.72 0.04 -1.79
N MET A 205 21.56 0.70 -1.99
CA MET A 205 20.24 0.16 -1.67
C MET A 205 19.55 -0.47 -2.88
N ALA A 206 20.18 -0.47 -4.07
CA ALA A 206 19.64 -1.18 -5.22
C ALA A 206 19.89 -2.68 -5.10
N VAL A 207 18.86 -3.49 -5.32
CA VAL A 207 18.93 -4.94 -5.29
C VAL A 207 19.10 -5.52 -6.69
N VAL A 208 18.45 -4.93 -7.68
CA VAL A 208 18.52 -5.39 -9.08
C VAL A 208 18.86 -4.26 -10.04
N ASP A 209 19.40 -4.61 -11.20
CA ASP A 209 19.60 -3.69 -12.32
C ASP A 209 18.33 -3.50 -13.16
N GLN A 210 18.41 -2.70 -14.24
CA GLN A 210 17.29 -2.45 -15.16
C GLN A 210 16.80 -3.68 -15.94
N TYR A 211 17.56 -4.77 -15.92
CA TYR A 211 17.20 -6.07 -16.52
C TYR A 211 16.77 -7.08 -15.47
N CYS A 212 16.54 -6.62 -14.23
CA CYS A 212 16.17 -7.42 -13.08
C CYS A 212 17.22 -8.43 -12.61
N HIS A 213 18.50 -8.31 -13.02
CA HIS A 213 19.57 -9.13 -12.46
C HIS A 213 19.91 -8.66 -11.05
N VAL A 214 20.11 -9.60 -10.14
CA VAL A 214 20.56 -9.29 -8.78
C VAL A 214 22.01 -8.79 -8.82
N HIS A 215 22.23 -7.62 -8.23
CA HIS A 215 23.58 -7.03 -8.22
C HIS A 215 24.60 -7.94 -7.53
N GLY A 216 25.74 -8.15 -8.21
CA GLY A 216 26.87 -8.94 -7.69
C GLY A 216 26.69 -10.45 -7.77
N LEU A 217 25.58 -10.95 -8.30
CA LEU A 217 25.33 -12.38 -8.50
C LEU A 217 25.07 -12.68 -9.99
N GLU A 218 25.43 -13.89 -10.41
CA GLU A 218 25.16 -14.37 -11.76
C GLU A 218 24.02 -15.39 -11.78
N GLY A 219 23.21 -15.39 -12.84
CA GLY A 219 22.16 -16.38 -13.05
C GLY A 219 20.89 -16.17 -12.23
N ILE A 220 20.79 -15.07 -11.43
CA ILE A 220 19.63 -14.78 -10.59
C ILE A 220 18.96 -13.48 -11.03
N ARG A 221 17.63 -13.52 -11.15
CA ARG A 221 16.77 -12.34 -11.38
C ARG A 221 15.63 -12.31 -10.37
N VAL A 222 15.19 -11.11 -10.02
CA VAL A 222 13.91 -10.88 -9.33
C VAL A 222 12.98 -10.17 -10.30
N VAL A 223 11.79 -10.74 -10.55
CA VAL A 223 10.88 -10.26 -11.61
C VAL A 223 9.46 -10.23 -11.08
N ASP A 224 9.19 -9.32 -10.18
CA ASP A 224 7.87 -9.04 -9.63
C ASP A 224 7.79 -7.59 -9.15
N VAL A 225 6.71 -7.21 -8.49
CA VAL A 225 6.46 -5.85 -8.00
C VAL A 225 7.52 -5.36 -6.99
N SER A 226 8.28 -6.26 -6.37
CA SER A 226 9.33 -5.87 -5.41
C SER A 226 10.50 -5.10 -6.06
N VAL A 227 10.65 -5.18 -7.40
CA VAL A 227 11.72 -4.46 -8.11
C VAL A 227 11.40 -2.98 -8.37
N LEU A 228 10.16 -2.55 -8.15
CA LEU A 228 9.80 -1.14 -8.35
C LEU A 228 10.60 -0.24 -7.42
N PRO A 229 11.20 0.85 -7.93
CA PRO A 229 11.91 1.82 -7.06
C PRO A 229 10.96 2.59 -6.15
N ASP A 230 9.71 2.78 -6.59
CA ASP A 230 8.61 3.37 -5.83
C ASP A 230 7.29 2.70 -6.24
N CYS A 231 6.22 2.88 -5.45
CA CYS A 231 4.91 2.38 -5.81
C CYS A 231 4.35 3.18 -7.01
N VAL A 232 3.77 2.49 -8.00
CA VAL A 232 3.11 3.19 -9.11
C VAL A 232 1.79 3.80 -8.64
N ARG A 233 1.40 4.96 -9.19
CA ARG A 233 0.14 5.65 -8.84
C ARG A 233 -1.09 4.96 -9.44
N ALA A 234 -1.21 3.66 -9.24
CA ALA A 234 -2.31 2.82 -9.70
C ALA A 234 -2.20 1.43 -9.06
N ASN A 235 -3.21 0.59 -9.27
CA ASN A 235 -3.09 -0.84 -8.98
C ASN A 235 -1.84 -1.44 -9.63
N THR A 236 -1.08 -2.20 -8.86
CA THR A 236 0.25 -2.69 -9.25
C THR A 236 0.23 -3.84 -10.26
N ASN A 237 -0.91 -4.52 -10.42
CA ASN A 237 -1.03 -5.76 -11.19
C ASN A 237 -0.61 -5.62 -12.68
N ALA A 238 -1.13 -4.62 -13.39
CA ALA A 238 -0.81 -4.44 -14.80
C ALA A 238 0.68 -4.14 -15.02
N THR A 239 1.28 -3.31 -14.18
CA THR A 239 2.71 -3.00 -14.22
C THR A 239 3.56 -4.24 -13.92
N THR A 240 3.14 -5.08 -12.96
CA THR A 240 3.82 -6.32 -12.62
C THR A 240 3.82 -7.30 -13.80
N ILE A 241 2.68 -7.50 -14.45
CA ILE A 241 2.55 -8.34 -15.64
C ILE A 241 3.45 -7.81 -16.76
N MET A 242 3.43 -6.50 -17.03
CA MET A 242 4.25 -5.88 -18.07
C MET A 242 5.75 -6.11 -17.83
N ILE A 243 6.22 -5.95 -16.57
CA ILE A 243 7.63 -6.23 -16.21
C ILE A 243 7.95 -7.70 -16.45
N ALA A 244 7.10 -8.61 -16.00
CA ALA A 244 7.31 -10.05 -16.14
C ALA A 244 7.39 -10.48 -17.62
N GLU A 245 6.47 -10.04 -18.45
CA GLU A 245 6.46 -10.31 -19.89
C GLU A 245 7.71 -9.74 -20.58
N ARG A 246 8.09 -8.51 -20.23
CA ARG A 246 9.29 -7.87 -20.80
C ARG A 246 10.57 -8.63 -20.46
N VAL A 247 10.73 -9.06 -19.21
CA VAL A 247 11.91 -9.83 -18.79
C VAL A 247 11.88 -11.23 -19.40
N ALA A 248 10.72 -11.88 -19.50
CA ALA A 248 10.60 -13.17 -20.19
C ALA A 248 11.05 -13.10 -21.65
N ASP A 249 10.79 -12.02 -22.37
CA ASP A 249 11.27 -11.81 -23.73
C ASP A 249 12.81 -11.65 -23.78
N TRP A 250 13.40 -10.95 -22.83
CA TRP A 250 14.87 -10.86 -22.74
C TRP A 250 15.54 -12.20 -22.43
N MET A 251 14.89 -13.07 -21.67
CA MET A 251 15.42 -14.39 -21.33
C MET A 251 15.38 -15.38 -22.51
N LYS A 252 14.60 -15.09 -23.57
CA LYS A 252 14.55 -15.90 -24.80
C LYS A 252 15.64 -15.53 -25.82
N GLN A 253 16.31 -14.41 -25.63
CA GLN A 253 17.37 -13.90 -26.52
C GLN A 253 18.74 -14.42 -26.08
#